data_0bb499b0333a92f5d1547d5b17e26034
#
_entry.id   0bb499b0333a92f5d1547d5b17e26034
#
_cell.length_a   1.000
_cell.length_b   1.000
_cell.length_c   1.000
_cell.angle_alpha   90.00
_cell.angle_beta   90.00
_cell.angle_gamma   90.00
#
_symmetry.space_group_name_H-M   'P 1'
#
loop_
_entity.id
_entity.type
_entity.pdbx_description
1 polymer ?
#
loop_
_entity_poly.entity_id
_entity_poly.type
_entity_poly.pdbx_seq_one_letter_code
_entity_poly.pdbx_strand_id
1 'polypeptide(L)'
;MNSIVVDLQDEILSSDCDIVQILRRAHVIAVKLGLKEFDQWISYELNGYPNLDVCPDYRKVSGTLKALDPYLDWIPVVVPDSKIEKMICEKKMPNSISEIITLCENAPNGLLSPFSGGQVELLNYMFNPPLPTRYALHTSTASVMDIIEKVKNTILEWTLKLEEEGVLGEGMRFSDKRKADRNGPPPDGKXLLWGNKCDQRTKQKGMQIVSGNAHVTFSYDQARAAISEIEAAISQEQLQSEDKDAALEMLTEIRDKIAQEKKLGVIKALLVGLKDFLMNAGSSLAAALIQTSIQGLF
;
A
#
# COMPACT_ATOMS: atom_id res chain seq x y z
N MET A 1 -40.60 9.92 3.87
CA MET A 1 -39.27 10.00 4.54
C MET A 1 -38.24 9.55 3.51
N ASN A 2 -37.21 10.34 3.34
CA ASN A 2 -36.16 9.96 2.38
C ASN A 2 -35.31 8.78 2.92
N SER A 3 -34.77 8.01 2.04
CA SER A 3 -33.83 6.96 2.34
C SER A 3 -32.50 7.57 2.80
N ILE A 4 -31.93 7.10 3.92
CA ILE A 4 -30.64 7.58 4.41
C ILE A 4 -29.51 7.28 3.41
N VAL A 5 -29.64 6.20 2.62
CA VAL A 5 -28.69 5.84 1.59
C VAL A 5 -28.75 6.83 0.43
N VAL A 6 -29.97 7.20 -0.03
CA VAL A 6 -30.16 8.19 -1.09
C VAL A 6 -29.73 9.59 -0.63
N ASP A 7 -30.09 9.98 0.61
CA ASP A 7 -29.66 11.25 1.18
C ASP A 7 -28.12 11.37 1.20
N LEU A 8 -27.41 10.24 1.47
CA LEU A 8 -25.93 10.21 1.45
C LEU A 8 -25.39 10.34 0.02
N GLN A 9 -26.05 9.75 -0.99
CA GLN A 9 -25.70 9.94 -2.41
C GLN A 9 -25.82 11.42 -2.81
N ASP A 10 -26.95 12.05 -2.48
CA ASP A 10 -27.20 13.47 -2.79
C ASP A 10 -26.14 14.37 -2.14
N GLU A 11 -25.72 14.06 -0.91
CA GLU A 11 -24.68 14.81 -0.19
C GLU A 11 -23.29 14.65 -0.85
N ILE A 12 -22.94 13.43 -1.31
CA ILE A 12 -21.68 13.18 -2.03
C ILE A 12 -21.64 13.96 -3.35
N LEU A 13 -22.76 14.06 -4.02
CA LEU A 13 -22.89 14.73 -5.33
C LEU A 13 -22.98 16.26 -5.19
N SER A 14 -23.18 16.77 -3.97
CA SER A 14 -23.25 18.20 -3.72
C SER A 14 -21.91 18.91 -3.95
N SER A 15 -21.97 20.14 -4.47
CA SER A 15 -20.77 21.00 -4.61
C SER A 15 -20.11 21.32 -3.26
N ASP A 16 -20.87 21.34 -2.18
CA ASP A 16 -20.42 21.68 -0.83
C ASP A 16 -20.15 20.42 0.02
N CYS A 17 -19.75 19.33 -0.62
CA CYS A 17 -19.53 18.01 -0.05
C CYS A 17 -18.45 18.03 1.06
N ASP A 18 -18.85 17.83 2.32
CA ASP A 18 -17.92 17.60 3.45
C ASP A 18 -17.66 16.08 3.56
N ILE A 19 -16.54 15.66 3.03
CA ILE A 19 -16.15 14.23 2.99
C ILE A 19 -16.02 13.64 4.41
N VAL A 20 -15.63 14.42 5.42
CA VAL A 20 -15.50 13.94 6.80
C VAL A 20 -16.89 13.62 7.37
N GLN A 21 -17.88 14.48 7.11
CA GLN A 21 -19.27 14.21 7.52
C GLN A 21 -19.86 13.02 6.78
N ILE A 22 -19.58 12.90 5.48
CA ILE A 22 -19.98 11.75 4.66
C ILE A 22 -19.42 10.44 5.25
N LEU A 23 -18.12 10.40 5.58
CA LEU A 23 -17.48 9.25 6.21
C LEU A 23 -18.14 8.89 7.55
N ARG A 24 -18.47 9.89 8.38
CA ARG A 24 -19.17 9.67 9.67
C ARG A 24 -20.57 9.07 9.46
N ARG A 25 -21.31 9.56 8.47
CA ARG A 25 -22.64 9.02 8.14
C ARG A 25 -22.54 7.61 7.58
N ALA A 26 -21.59 7.37 6.67
CA ALA A 26 -21.29 6.03 6.13
C ALA A 26 -20.91 5.05 7.26
N HIS A 27 -20.13 5.50 8.26
CA HIS A 27 -19.75 4.72 9.43
C HIS A 27 -21.02 4.24 10.20
N VAL A 28 -21.94 5.17 10.48
CA VAL A 28 -23.20 4.82 11.20
C VAL A 28 -23.99 3.76 10.41
N ILE A 29 -24.09 3.91 9.09
CA ILE A 29 -24.80 2.95 8.23
C ILE A 29 -24.08 1.60 8.25
N ALA A 30 -22.76 1.57 8.06
CA ALA A 30 -21.94 0.34 8.05
C ALA A 30 -22.10 -0.44 9.37
N VAL A 31 -22.01 0.24 10.51
CA VAL A 31 -22.19 -0.37 11.85
C VAL A 31 -23.59 -0.97 11.98
N LYS A 32 -24.65 -0.22 11.59
CA LYS A 32 -26.03 -0.71 11.67
C LYS A 32 -26.30 -1.90 10.77
N LEU A 33 -25.62 -1.98 9.63
CA LEU A 33 -25.72 -3.12 8.70
C LEU A 33 -24.79 -4.28 9.08
N GLY A 34 -23.89 -4.10 10.05
CA GLY A 34 -22.92 -5.13 10.47
C GLY A 34 -21.79 -5.36 9.49
N LEU A 35 -21.46 -4.38 8.65
CA LEU A 35 -20.43 -4.47 7.59
C LEU A 35 -19.03 -4.18 8.17
N LYS A 36 -18.48 -5.14 8.90
CA LYS A 36 -17.23 -4.96 9.69
C LYS A 36 -16.03 -4.48 8.88
N GLU A 37 -15.84 -5.02 7.68
CA GLU A 37 -14.69 -4.67 6.84
C GLU A 37 -14.80 -3.23 6.32
N PHE A 38 -15.98 -2.85 5.86
CA PHE A 38 -16.24 -1.49 5.39
C PHE A 38 -16.17 -0.48 6.55
N ASP A 39 -16.68 -0.85 7.71
CA ASP A 39 -16.58 -0.08 8.95
C ASP A 39 -15.11 0.16 9.35
N GLN A 40 -14.29 -0.89 9.27
CA GLN A 40 -12.85 -0.80 9.55
C GLN A 40 -12.15 0.13 8.54
N TRP A 41 -12.48 0.03 7.25
CA TRP A 41 -11.94 0.91 6.21
C TRP A 41 -12.32 2.38 6.50
N ILE A 42 -13.59 2.67 6.80
CA ILE A 42 -14.04 4.02 7.16
C ILE A 42 -13.27 4.53 8.39
N SER A 43 -13.08 3.66 9.38
CA SER A 43 -12.32 4.02 10.59
C SER A 43 -10.88 4.44 10.24
N TYR A 44 -10.22 3.73 9.33
CA TYR A 44 -8.87 4.10 8.86
C TYR A 44 -8.86 5.40 8.05
N GLU A 45 -9.90 5.64 7.23
CA GLU A 45 -10.03 6.90 6.49
C GLU A 45 -10.19 8.10 7.46
N LEU A 46 -10.97 7.93 8.52
CA LEU A 46 -11.22 8.99 9.52
C LEU A 46 -10.03 9.22 10.47
N ASN A 47 -9.29 8.17 10.83
CA ASN A 47 -8.28 8.23 11.91
C ASN A 47 -6.85 8.04 11.42
N GLY A 48 -6.67 7.67 10.15
CA GLY A 48 -5.37 7.32 9.56
C GLY A 48 -5.07 5.82 9.65
N TYR A 49 -4.18 5.36 8.80
CA TYR A 49 -3.78 3.96 8.70
C TYR A 49 -2.64 3.67 9.68
N PRO A 50 -2.71 2.59 10.46
CA PRO A 50 -1.70 2.29 11.49
C PRO A 50 -0.32 1.92 10.91
N ASN A 51 -0.27 1.44 9.68
CA ASN A 51 0.97 1.12 8.96
C ASN A 51 0.72 1.10 7.45
N LEU A 52 1.80 1.04 6.66
CA LEU A 52 1.72 1.10 5.20
C LEU A 52 1.22 -0.20 4.55
N ASP A 53 1.24 -1.33 5.27
CA ASP A 53 0.80 -2.62 4.73
C ASP A 53 -0.72 -2.66 4.56
N VAL A 54 -1.47 -2.08 5.50
CA VAL A 54 -2.93 -2.01 5.43
C VAL A 54 -3.42 -0.77 4.67
N CYS A 55 -2.49 0.14 4.33
CA CYS A 55 -2.82 1.36 3.58
C CYS A 55 -3.07 0.99 2.10
N PRO A 56 -4.25 1.31 1.53
CA PRO A 56 -4.60 0.92 0.17
C PRO A 56 -3.70 1.54 -0.90
N ASP A 57 -3.66 0.93 -2.08
CA ASP A 57 -2.84 1.42 -3.18
C ASP A 57 -3.31 2.75 -3.77
N TYR A 58 -4.61 3.06 -3.67
CA TYR A 58 -5.10 4.37 -4.13
C TYR A 58 -4.55 5.55 -3.31
N ARG A 59 -3.97 5.27 -2.14
CA ARG A 59 -3.31 6.28 -1.30
C ARG A 59 -1.83 6.50 -1.67
N LYS A 60 -1.38 5.82 -2.73
CA LYS A 60 -0.04 6.03 -3.28
C LYS A 60 -0.05 7.29 -4.14
N VAL A 61 0.85 8.21 -3.84
CA VAL A 61 1.07 9.45 -4.60
C VAL A 61 2.48 9.41 -5.20
N SER A 62 2.62 10.01 -6.38
CA SER A 62 3.91 10.15 -7.04
C SER A 62 4.36 11.61 -6.93
N GLY A 63 5.65 11.82 -6.78
CA GLY A 63 6.23 13.15 -6.69
C GLY A 63 7.50 13.27 -7.52
N THR A 64 8.09 14.45 -7.49
CA THR A 64 9.39 14.76 -8.11
C THR A 64 10.45 14.83 -7.01
N LEU A 65 11.54 14.09 -7.18
CA LEU A 65 12.69 14.22 -6.28
C LEU A 65 13.33 15.59 -6.47
N LYS A 66 13.56 16.31 -5.38
CA LYS A 66 14.24 17.60 -5.38
C LYS A 66 15.44 17.56 -4.43
N ALA A 67 16.51 18.24 -4.82
CA ALA A 67 17.70 18.49 -3.99
C ALA A 67 17.75 19.95 -3.61
N LEU A 68 18.25 20.24 -2.42
CA LEU A 68 18.39 21.62 -1.93
C LEU A 68 19.71 22.20 -2.45
N ASP A 69 19.62 23.12 -3.42
CA ASP A 69 20.75 23.87 -3.93
C ASP A 69 20.95 25.15 -3.08
N PRO A 70 22.17 25.48 -2.69
CA PRO A 70 22.42 26.67 -1.85
C PRO A 70 22.02 27.99 -2.47
N TYR A 71 21.92 28.09 -3.81
CA TYR A 71 21.65 29.32 -4.55
C TYR A 71 20.28 29.35 -5.23
N LEU A 72 19.76 28.14 -5.62
CA LEU A 72 18.55 28.04 -6.43
C LEU A 72 17.36 27.41 -5.67
N ASP A 73 17.56 27.11 -4.35
CA ASP A 73 16.56 26.44 -3.51
C ASP A 73 16.29 25.02 -4.02
N TRP A 74 15.07 24.53 -3.98
CA TRP A 74 14.71 23.14 -4.31
C TRP A 74 14.69 22.91 -5.83
N ILE A 75 15.72 22.28 -6.38
CA ILE A 75 15.83 21.95 -7.81
C ILE A 75 15.47 20.48 -8.07
N PRO A 76 14.83 20.16 -9.20
CA PRO A 76 14.49 18.76 -9.52
C PRO A 76 15.74 17.93 -9.82
N VAL A 77 15.72 16.67 -9.37
CA VAL A 77 16.78 15.69 -9.63
C VAL A 77 16.22 14.60 -10.55
N VAL A 78 16.91 14.35 -11.65
CA VAL A 78 16.56 13.28 -12.60
C VAL A 78 17.09 11.95 -12.04
N VAL A 79 16.22 10.97 -11.92
CA VAL A 79 16.58 9.59 -11.54
C VAL A 79 16.61 8.76 -12.84
N PRO A 80 17.78 8.33 -13.31
CA PRO A 80 17.87 7.68 -14.65
C PRO A 80 17.19 6.31 -14.73
N ASP A 81 17.15 5.57 -13.63
CA ASP A 81 16.56 4.23 -13.59
C ASP A 81 15.09 4.32 -13.12
N SER A 82 14.18 3.83 -13.97
CA SER A 82 12.73 3.92 -13.71
C SER A 82 12.26 3.10 -12.50
N LYS A 83 12.96 2.02 -12.14
CA LYS A 83 12.63 1.24 -10.94
C LYS A 83 13.04 2.00 -9.69
N ILE A 84 14.23 2.60 -9.71
CA ILE A 84 14.75 3.44 -8.61
C ILE A 84 13.86 4.67 -8.47
N GLU A 85 13.48 5.31 -9.60
CA GLU A 85 12.58 6.45 -9.61
C GLU A 85 11.25 6.12 -8.89
N LYS A 86 10.61 5.02 -9.24
CA LYS A 86 9.38 4.59 -8.58
C LYS A 86 9.57 4.38 -7.08
N MET A 87 10.67 3.73 -6.69
CA MET A 87 10.96 3.47 -5.28
C MET A 87 11.17 4.75 -4.47
N ILE A 88 11.79 5.77 -5.05
CA ILE A 88 12.08 7.06 -4.39
C ILE A 88 10.89 8.01 -4.49
N CYS A 89 10.23 8.06 -5.65
CA CYS A 89 9.23 9.10 -5.99
C CYS A 89 7.79 8.68 -5.72
N GLU A 90 7.51 7.42 -5.34
CA GLU A 90 6.20 6.95 -4.93
C GLU A 90 6.12 6.76 -3.42
N LYS A 91 5.06 7.26 -2.81
CA LYS A 91 4.88 7.22 -1.36
C LYS A 91 3.40 7.01 -1.03
N LYS A 92 3.11 6.10 -0.10
CA LYS A 92 1.75 5.97 0.46
C LYS A 92 1.53 7.01 1.54
N MET A 93 0.31 7.57 1.59
CA MET A 93 -0.10 8.56 2.59
C MET A 93 -1.05 7.91 3.59
N PRO A 94 -0.56 7.50 4.78
CA PRO A 94 -1.39 6.87 5.81
C PRO A 94 -2.24 7.84 6.61
N ASN A 95 -2.08 9.14 6.40
CA ASN A 95 -2.78 10.23 7.11
C ASN A 95 -4.31 10.10 7.02
N SER A 96 -5.01 10.60 8.02
CA SER A 96 -6.48 10.71 7.98
C SER A 96 -6.93 11.67 6.86
N ILE A 97 -8.17 11.54 6.41
CA ILE A 97 -8.72 12.44 5.38
C ILE A 97 -8.68 13.91 5.85
N SER A 98 -8.98 14.18 7.13
CA SER A 98 -8.91 15.54 7.66
C SER A 98 -7.49 16.11 7.65
N GLU A 99 -6.49 15.28 7.95
CA GLU A 99 -5.08 15.69 7.85
C GLU A 99 -4.68 15.97 6.39
N ILE A 100 -5.11 15.13 5.46
CA ILE A 100 -4.85 15.32 4.02
C ILE A 100 -5.42 16.66 3.55
N ILE A 101 -6.65 16.98 3.91
CA ILE A 101 -7.29 18.26 3.59
C ILE A 101 -6.43 19.41 4.14
N THR A 102 -6.09 19.36 5.42
CA THR A 102 -5.29 20.40 6.09
C THR A 102 -3.91 20.56 5.41
N LEU A 103 -3.26 19.45 5.05
CA LEU A 103 -1.98 19.49 4.33
C LEU A 103 -2.11 20.20 2.98
N CYS A 104 -3.17 19.92 2.23
CA CYS A 104 -3.43 20.52 0.92
C CYS A 104 -3.75 22.02 1.03
N GLU A 105 -4.54 22.41 2.03
CA GLU A 105 -4.87 23.82 2.30
C GLU A 105 -3.63 24.65 2.65
N ASN A 106 -2.71 24.06 3.43
CA ASN A 106 -1.48 24.75 3.87
C ASN A 106 -0.36 24.70 2.81
N ALA A 107 -0.51 23.92 1.75
CA ALA A 107 0.52 23.75 0.71
C ALA A 107 -0.09 23.79 -0.69
N PRO A 108 -0.64 24.95 -1.13
CA PRO A 108 -1.33 25.06 -2.43
C PRO A 108 -0.41 24.76 -3.63
N ASN A 109 0.90 24.94 -3.48
CA ASN A 109 1.88 24.72 -4.54
C ASN A 109 2.51 23.31 -4.50
N GLY A 110 1.99 22.44 -3.65
CA GLY A 110 2.48 21.06 -3.48
C GLY A 110 3.18 20.84 -2.14
N LEU A 111 3.18 19.60 -1.70
CA LEU A 111 3.77 19.15 -0.44
C LEU A 111 5.24 18.81 -0.65
N LEU A 112 6.10 19.36 0.18
CA LEU A 112 7.52 19.03 0.23
C LEU A 112 7.76 18.09 1.42
N SER A 113 8.08 16.83 1.16
CA SER A 113 8.31 15.80 2.18
C SER A 113 9.81 15.51 2.27
N PRO A 114 10.53 16.02 3.29
CA PRO A 114 11.97 15.75 3.44
C PRO A 114 12.24 14.26 3.68
N PHE A 115 13.35 13.78 3.14
CA PHE A 115 13.84 12.44 3.42
C PHE A 115 14.54 12.37 4.80
N SER A 116 14.51 11.22 5.44
CA SER A 116 15.22 10.99 6.72
C SER A 116 16.74 10.99 6.53
N GLY A 117 17.48 11.13 7.61
CA GLY A 117 18.95 11.17 7.57
C GLY A 117 19.57 10.00 6.80
N GLY A 118 19.18 8.77 7.11
CA GLY A 118 19.69 7.58 6.42
C GLY A 118 19.32 7.54 4.93
N GLN A 119 18.13 8.00 4.57
CA GLN A 119 17.72 8.13 3.17
C GLN A 119 18.54 9.21 2.46
N VAL A 120 18.81 10.33 3.12
CA VAL A 120 19.65 11.41 2.59
C VAL A 120 21.08 10.92 2.33
N GLU A 121 21.66 10.13 3.25
CA GLU A 121 22.98 9.53 3.09
C GLU A 121 23.02 8.62 1.86
N LEU A 122 22.00 7.77 1.70
CA LEU A 122 21.89 6.90 0.53
C LEU A 122 21.77 7.69 -0.78
N LEU A 123 20.95 8.75 -0.81
CA LEU A 123 20.77 9.59 -1.97
C LEU A 123 22.06 10.35 -2.33
N ASN A 124 22.78 10.86 -1.33
CA ASN A 124 24.10 11.48 -1.53
C ASN A 124 25.12 10.47 -2.09
N TYR A 125 25.11 9.25 -1.61
CA TYR A 125 25.95 8.18 -2.14
C TYR A 125 25.60 7.87 -3.60
N MET A 126 24.31 7.73 -3.92
CA MET A 126 23.81 7.40 -5.26
C MET A 126 24.10 8.49 -6.30
N PHE A 127 23.83 9.74 -5.94
CA PHE A 127 23.94 10.87 -6.89
C PHE A 127 25.30 11.55 -6.85
N ASN A 128 26.12 11.28 -5.83
CA ASN A 128 27.46 11.79 -5.64
C ASN A 128 27.57 13.31 -5.95
N PRO A 129 26.76 14.17 -5.31
CA PRO A 129 26.83 15.60 -5.58
C PRO A 129 28.16 16.19 -5.09
N PRO A 130 28.60 17.33 -5.66
CA PRO A 130 29.87 17.99 -5.23
C PRO A 130 29.92 18.30 -3.74
N LEU A 131 28.77 18.60 -3.14
CA LEU A 131 28.61 18.81 -1.71
C LEU A 131 27.41 18.02 -1.20
N PRO A 132 27.50 17.39 -0.02
CA PRO A 132 26.36 16.68 0.55
C PRO A 132 25.16 17.63 0.65
N THR A 133 24.00 17.17 0.16
CA THR A 133 22.81 18.00 0.11
C THR A 133 21.62 17.28 0.75
N ARG A 134 20.54 18.02 0.98
CA ARG A 134 19.27 17.49 1.46
C ARG A 134 18.33 17.24 0.29
N TYR A 135 17.50 16.25 0.45
CA TYR A 135 16.51 15.83 -0.56
C TYR A 135 15.11 15.89 0.01
N ALA A 136 14.15 16.15 -0.85
CA ALA A 136 12.72 16.09 -0.51
C ALA A 136 11.92 15.58 -1.71
N LEU A 137 10.81 14.92 -1.43
CA LEU A 137 9.83 14.55 -2.45
C LEU A 137 8.83 15.71 -2.55
N HIS A 138 8.67 16.27 -3.74
CA HIS A 138 7.67 17.30 -4.04
C HIS A 138 6.48 16.63 -4.72
N THR A 139 5.34 16.57 -4.03
CA THR A 139 4.09 15.96 -4.53
C THR A 139 3.08 17.08 -4.81
N SER A 140 2.46 17.07 -5.98
CA SER A 140 1.45 18.09 -6.32
C SER A 140 0.24 17.95 -5.41
N THR A 141 -0.36 19.06 -5.02
CA THR A 141 -1.59 19.11 -4.23
C THR A 141 -2.72 18.35 -4.96
N ALA A 142 -2.80 18.47 -6.29
CA ALA A 142 -3.78 17.75 -7.10
C ALA A 142 -3.66 16.22 -6.94
N SER A 143 -2.43 15.67 -6.93
CA SER A 143 -2.22 14.22 -6.74
C SER A 143 -2.64 13.75 -5.35
N VAL A 144 -2.53 14.61 -4.35
CA VAL A 144 -2.96 14.30 -2.98
C VAL A 144 -4.48 14.41 -2.85
N MET A 145 -5.07 15.45 -3.46
CA MET A 145 -6.55 15.64 -3.49
C MET A 145 -7.26 14.48 -4.21
N ASP A 146 -6.62 13.84 -5.18
CA ASP A 146 -7.15 12.65 -5.88
C ASP A 146 -7.49 11.51 -4.89
N ILE A 147 -6.81 11.43 -3.76
CA ILE A 147 -7.13 10.46 -2.69
C ILE A 147 -8.56 10.72 -2.18
N ILE A 148 -8.90 12.00 -1.94
CA ILE A 148 -10.23 12.40 -1.44
C ILE A 148 -11.32 12.02 -2.45
N GLU A 149 -11.06 12.27 -3.74
CA GLU A 149 -12.02 11.92 -4.80
C GLU A 149 -12.21 10.39 -4.91
N LYS A 150 -11.15 9.61 -4.73
CA LYS A 150 -11.24 8.13 -4.68
C LYS A 150 -12.07 7.66 -3.50
N VAL A 151 -11.94 8.28 -2.33
CA VAL A 151 -12.75 7.98 -1.14
C VAL A 151 -14.22 8.31 -1.39
N LYS A 152 -14.52 9.50 -1.95
CA LYS A 152 -15.90 9.89 -2.34
C LYS A 152 -16.51 8.86 -3.29
N ASN A 153 -15.79 8.50 -4.34
CA ASN A 153 -16.25 7.52 -5.34
C ASN A 153 -16.49 6.15 -4.71
N THR A 154 -15.64 5.71 -3.79
CA THR A 154 -15.81 4.44 -3.06
C THR A 154 -17.12 4.42 -2.26
N ILE A 155 -17.41 5.52 -1.55
CA ILE A 155 -18.65 5.63 -0.76
C ILE A 155 -19.86 5.69 -1.71
N LEU A 156 -19.78 6.45 -2.78
CA LEU A 156 -20.85 6.55 -3.77
C LEU A 156 -21.17 5.19 -4.39
N GLU A 157 -20.16 4.46 -4.87
CA GLU A 157 -20.33 3.10 -5.42
C GLU A 157 -20.96 2.15 -4.40
N TRP A 158 -20.54 2.25 -3.14
CA TRP A 158 -21.12 1.45 -2.05
C TRP A 158 -22.59 1.78 -1.82
N THR A 159 -22.97 3.06 -1.79
CA THR A 159 -24.36 3.45 -1.60
C THR A 159 -25.25 3.02 -2.77
N LEU A 160 -24.73 3.09 -4.00
CA LEU A 160 -25.45 2.60 -5.20
C LEU A 160 -25.70 1.08 -5.11
N LYS A 161 -24.75 0.30 -4.59
CA LYS A 161 -24.93 -1.14 -4.37
C LYS A 161 -26.00 -1.41 -3.30
N LEU A 162 -25.97 -0.64 -2.19
CA LEU A 162 -27.00 -0.75 -1.16
C LEU A 162 -28.39 -0.49 -1.75
N GLU A 163 -28.52 0.51 -2.61
CA GLU A 163 -29.77 0.83 -3.30
C GLU A 163 -30.19 -0.31 -4.24
N GLU A 164 -29.28 -0.83 -5.06
CA GLU A 164 -29.53 -1.98 -5.95
C GLU A 164 -30.03 -3.22 -5.18
N GLU A 165 -29.48 -3.44 -3.97
CA GLU A 165 -29.89 -4.52 -3.08
C GLU A 165 -31.17 -4.20 -2.30
N GLY A 166 -31.76 -3.03 -2.48
CA GLY A 166 -32.96 -2.57 -1.79
C GLY A 166 -32.72 -2.23 -0.31
N VAL A 167 -31.48 -1.94 0.09
CA VAL A 167 -31.11 -1.60 1.46
C VAL A 167 -31.10 -0.07 1.59
N LEU A 168 -32.28 0.51 1.70
CA LEU A 168 -32.45 1.96 1.65
C LEU A 168 -32.39 2.63 3.03
N GLY A 169 -32.88 1.97 4.07
CA GLY A 169 -32.96 2.52 5.43
C GLY A 169 -33.94 3.67 5.54
N GLU A 170 -35.04 3.47 6.25
CA GLU A 170 -36.02 4.52 6.54
C GLU A 170 -35.81 5.03 7.98
N GLY A 171 -35.53 6.32 8.13
CA GLY A 171 -35.32 6.96 9.42
C GLY A 171 -34.24 6.28 10.27
N MET A 172 -33.12 5.88 9.65
CA MET A 172 -31.99 5.17 10.27
C MET A 172 -32.34 3.75 10.79
N ARG A 173 -33.43 3.13 10.32
CA ARG A 173 -33.81 1.77 10.67
C ARG A 173 -33.67 0.85 9.45
N PHE A 174 -32.96 -0.24 9.64
CA PHE A 174 -32.81 -1.30 8.64
C PHE A 174 -33.57 -2.53 9.13
N SER A 175 -34.38 -3.18 8.27
CA SER A 175 -35.19 -4.32 8.68
C SER A 175 -34.32 -5.54 9.04
N ASP A 176 -34.69 -6.25 10.11
CA ASP A 176 -33.91 -7.39 10.64
C ASP A 176 -33.79 -8.58 9.67
N LYS A 177 -34.73 -8.71 8.74
CA LYS A 177 -34.67 -9.75 7.69
C LYS A 177 -33.42 -9.61 6.78
N ARG A 178 -32.90 -8.39 6.64
CA ARG A 178 -31.74 -8.10 5.78
C ARG A 178 -30.40 -8.26 6.50
N LYS A 179 -30.42 -8.36 7.84
CA LYS A 179 -29.21 -8.64 8.64
C LYS A 179 -28.83 -10.11 8.65
N ALA A 180 -29.82 -11.01 8.53
CA ALA A 180 -29.62 -12.46 8.64
C ALA A 180 -28.98 -13.10 7.38
N ASP A 181 -29.24 -12.56 6.21
CA ASP A 181 -28.71 -13.10 4.94
C ASP A 181 -27.22 -12.79 4.69
N ARG A 182 -26.62 -11.92 5.52
CA ARG A 182 -25.22 -11.48 5.35
C ARG A 182 -24.23 -12.15 6.31
N ASN A 183 -24.69 -13.08 7.15
CA ASN A 183 -23.82 -13.87 8.03
C ASN A 183 -23.24 -15.11 7.35
N GLY A 184 -23.35 -15.22 6.03
CA GLY A 184 -22.58 -16.16 5.24
C GLY A 184 -21.14 -15.68 5.14
N PRO A 185 -20.14 -16.59 5.05
CA PRO A 185 -18.78 -16.16 4.81
C PRO A 185 -18.72 -15.34 3.51
N PRO A 186 -17.93 -14.28 3.47
CA PRO A 186 -17.78 -13.51 2.23
C PRO A 186 -17.29 -14.45 1.14
N PRO A 187 -17.85 -14.37 -0.08
CA PRO A 187 -17.32 -15.18 -1.17
C PRO A 187 -15.86 -14.78 -1.38
N ASP A 188 -15.00 -15.73 -1.08
CA ASP A 188 -13.55 -15.69 -1.31
C ASP A 188 -12.83 -14.46 -0.73
N GLY A 189 -12.09 -14.68 0.36
CA GLY A 189 -11.32 -13.72 1.16
C GLY A 189 -10.40 -12.80 0.38
N LYS A 190 -10.99 -11.96 -0.49
CA LYS A 190 -10.27 -10.92 -1.23
C LYS A 190 -10.79 -9.56 -0.82
N UNK A 191 -9.97 -9.06 -0.17
CA UNK A 191 -10.18 -7.92 0.38
C UNK A 191 -10.80 -6.97 -0.43
N LEU A 192 -11.31 -6.22 0.06
CA LEU A 192 -11.96 -5.05 -0.47
C LEU A 192 -11.18 -4.32 -1.56
N LEU A 193 -11.14 -4.89 -2.75
CA LEU A 193 -10.90 -4.11 -3.96
C LEU A 193 -12.27 -3.76 -4.55
N TRP A 194 -13.03 -2.92 -3.84
CA TRP A 194 -14.29 -2.40 -4.33
C TRP A 194 -14.10 -1.47 -5.54
N GLY A 195 -12.86 -1.08 -5.84
CA GLY A 195 -12.53 -0.15 -6.91
C GLY A 195 -12.21 -0.75 -8.29
N ASN A 196 -12.16 -2.09 -8.47
CA ASN A 196 -11.70 -2.68 -9.73
C ASN A 196 -12.60 -3.77 -10.32
N LYS A 197 -13.94 -3.67 -10.15
CA LYS A 197 -14.88 -4.55 -10.85
C LYS A 197 -15.85 -3.79 -11.76
N CYS A 198 -15.36 -2.79 -12.46
CA CYS A 198 -16.02 -2.30 -13.66
C CYS A 198 -15.19 -2.80 -14.85
N ASP A 199 -15.41 -3.98 -15.27
CA ASP A 199 -15.39 -4.40 -16.68
C ASP A 199 -15.46 -5.93 -16.88
N GLN A 200 -16.64 -6.52 -16.71
CA GLN A 200 -16.86 -7.87 -17.26
C GLN A 200 -18.29 -8.06 -17.79
N ARG A 201 -18.78 -7.10 -18.61
CA ARG A 201 -19.95 -7.37 -19.43
C ARG A 201 -19.75 -6.87 -20.86
N THR A 202 -18.74 -7.40 -21.53
CA THR A 202 -18.71 -7.52 -22.98
C THR A 202 -17.68 -8.57 -23.36
N LYS A 203 -18.08 -9.82 -23.33
CA LYS A 203 -17.30 -10.88 -23.97
C LYS A 203 -18.11 -11.52 -25.08
N GLN A 204 -17.82 -11.11 -26.29
CA GLN A 204 -17.87 -12.06 -27.39
C GLN A 204 -16.75 -11.75 -28.39
N LYS A 205 -15.93 -12.78 -28.54
CA LYS A 205 -14.96 -13.09 -29.61
C LYS A 205 -13.66 -12.28 -29.69
N GLY A 206 -12.63 -12.93 -29.30
CA GLY A 206 -11.37 -12.97 -30.07
C GLY A 206 -10.34 -11.92 -29.72
N MET A 207 -9.55 -12.18 -28.73
CA MET A 207 -8.09 -11.98 -28.75
C MET A 207 -7.50 -12.23 -27.35
N GLN A 208 -6.56 -13.16 -27.27
CA GLN A 208 -5.81 -13.40 -26.06
C GLN A 208 -4.85 -12.22 -25.84
N ILE A 209 -5.14 -11.41 -24.85
CA ILE A 209 -4.15 -10.51 -24.27
C ILE A 209 -3.84 -11.08 -22.89
N VAL A 210 -2.63 -11.60 -22.75
CA VAL A 210 -2.10 -12.07 -21.47
C VAL A 210 -1.87 -10.83 -20.59
N SER A 211 -2.88 -10.46 -19.81
CA SER A 211 -2.71 -9.49 -18.73
C SER A 211 -2.36 -10.28 -17.47
N GLY A 212 -1.07 -10.33 -17.17
CA GLY A 212 -0.56 -11.01 -15.99
C GLY A 212 -0.83 -10.20 -14.74
N ASN A 213 -1.96 -10.43 -14.08
CA ASN A 213 -2.09 -10.18 -12.66
C ASN A 213 -1.67 -11.48 -11.95
N ALA A 214 -0.37 -11.57 -11.69
CA ALA A 214 0.14 -12.65 -10.86
C ALA A 214 -0.33 -12.41 -9.42
N HIS A 215 -1.33 -13.15 -9.01
CA HIS A 215 -1.52 -13.44 -7.60
C HIS A 215 -0.28 -14.23 -7.15
N VAL A 216 0.59 -13.58 -6.41
CA VAL A 216 1.69 -14.30 -5.76
C VAL A 216 1.06 -15.13 -4.65
N THR A 217 0.63 -16.33 -5.03
CA THR A 217 0.35 -17.37 -4.05
C THR A 217 1.72 -17.84 -3.58
N PHE A 218 2.02 -17.71 -2.30
CA PHE A 218 3.29 -18.20 -1.76
C PHE A 218 3.51 -19.65 -2.23
N SER A 219 4.62 -19.85 -2.92
CA SER A 219 5.02 -21.18 -3.40
C SER A 219 6.26 -21.62 -2.64
N TYR A 220 6.15 -22.73 -1.93
CA TYR A 220 7.30 -23.34 -1.25
C TYR A 220 8.40 -23.73 -2.24
N ASP A 221 8.06 -24.04 -3.50
CA ASP A 221 9.05 -24.34 -4.53
C ASP A 221 9.80 -23.07 -4.96
N GLN A 222 9.10 -21.94 -5.12
CA GLN A 222 9.74 -20.64 -5.40
C GLN A 222 10.62 -20.21 -4.22
N ALA A 223 10.17 -20.45 -2.99
CA ALA A 223 10.96 -20.16 -1.79
C ALA A 223 12.25 -21.01 -1.74
N ARG A 224 12.19 -22.30 -2.10
CA ARG A 224 13.36 -23.18 -2.19
C ARG A 224 14.36 -22.67 -3.25
N ALA A 225 13.87 -22.24 -4.42
CA ALA A 225 14.72 -21.69 -5.48
C ALA A 225 15.41 -20.39 -4.99
N ALA A 226 14.66 -19.48 -4.38
CA ALA A 226 15.21 -18.23 -3.84
C ALA A 226 16.31 -18.47 -2.79
N ILE A 227 16.10 -19.45 -1.89
CA ILE A 227 17.09 -19.83 -0.87
C ILE A 227 18.41 -20.30 -1.54
N SER A 228 18.31 -21.06 -2.63
CA SER A 228 19.50 -21.54 -3.35
C SER A 228 20.26 -20.39 -4.02
N GLU A 229 19.55 -19.39 -4.53
CA GLU A 229 20.18 -18.18 -5.10
C GLU A 229 20.86 -17.33 -4.01
N ILE A 230 20.23 -17.19 -2.84
CA ILE A 230 20.80 -16.47 -1.68
C ILE A 230 22.08 -17.19 -1.21
N GLU A 231 22.05 -18.52 -1.10
CA GLU A 231 23.22 -19.33 -0.72
C GLU A 231 24.40 -19.13 -1.67
N ALA A 232 24.13 -19.14 -2.98
CA ALA A 232 25.15 -18.89 -3.98
C ALA A 232 25.75 -17.48 -3.84
N ALA A 233 24.91 -16.46 -3.59
CA ALA A 233 25.37 -15.09 -3.41
C ALA A 233 26.26 -14.95 -2.16
N ILE A 234 25.85 -15.52 -1.00
CA ILE A 234 26.64 -15.52 0.24
C ILE A 234 28.00 -16.21 0.00
N SER A 235 27.98 -17.31 -0.76
CA SER A 235 29.21 -18.07 -1.07
C SER A 235 30.22 -17.27 -1.89
N GLN A 236 29.75 -16.39 -2.79
CA GLN A 236 30.56 -15.56 -3.67
C GLN A 236 31.06 -14.26 -3.03
N GLU A 237 30.41 -13.78 -1.98
CA GLU A 237 30.81 -12.54 -1.31
C GLU A 237 32.03 -12.72 -0.40
N GLN A 238 32.83 -11.66 -0.29
CA GLN A 238 34.02 -11.61 0.58
C GLN A 238 33.64 -11.21 2.01
N LEU A 239 32.91 -12.09 2.68
CA LEU A 239 32.56 -11.94 4.11
C LEU A 239 33.68 -12.58 4.97
N GLN A 240 33.77 -12.16 6.22
CA GLN A 240 34.61 -12.85 7.21
C GLN A 240 34.11 -14.29 7.39
N SER A 241 35.01 -15.21 7.61
CA SER A 241 34.67 -16.65 7.71
C SER A 241 33.56 -16.92 8.74
N GLU A 242 33.67 -16.29 9.92
CA GLU A 242 32.67 -16.47 11.00
C GLU A 242 31.30 -15.97 10.60
N ASP A 243 31.22 -14.81 9.94
CA ASP A 243 29.94 -14.24 9.48
C ASP A 243 29.34 -15.09 8.35
N LYS A 244 30.18 -15.61 7.46
CA LYS A 244 29.76 -16.47 6.37
C LYS A 244 29.18 -17.79 6.91
N ASP A 245 29.85 -18.42 7.86
CA ASP A 245 29.39 -19.65 8.49
C ASP A 245 28.06 -19.45 9.24
N ALA A 246 27.94 -18.35 9.98
CA ALA A 246 26.71 -17.98 10.68
C ALA A 246 25.55 -17.74 9.72
N ALA A 247 25.77 -17.03 8.61
CA ALA A 247 24.76 -16.78 7.59
C ALA A 247 24.26 -18.09 6.96
N LEU A 248 25.17 -19.02 6.65
CA LEU A 248 24.83 -20.32 6.07
C LEU A 248 24.05 -21.21 7.07
N GLU A 249 24.37 -21.11 8.37
CA GLU A 249 23.62 -21.80 9.44
C GLU A 249 22.16 -21.27 9.49
N MET A 250 22.00 -19.94 9.51
CA MET A 250 20.67 -19.31 9.48
C MET A 250 19.88 -19.73 8.23
N LEU A 251 20.55 -19.81 7.07
CA LEU A 251 19.95 -20.22 5.81
C LEU A 251 19.48 -21.69 5.86
N THR A 252 20.25 -22.56 6.51
CA THR A 252 19.90 -23.95 6.72
C THR A 252 18.62 -24.06 7.58
N GLU A 253 18.51 -23.26 8.64
CA GLU A 253 17.29 -23.22 9.46
C GLU A 253 16.08 -22.78 8.64
N ILE A 254 16.22 -21.75 7.80
CA ILE A 254 15.14 -21.27 6.92
C ILE A 254 14.73 -22.39 5.96
N ARG A 255 15.68 -23.08 5.35
CA ARG A 255 15.44 -24.23 4.46
C ARG A 255 14.62 -25.31 5.16
N ASP A 256 14.96 -25.66 6.39
CA ASP A 256 14.26 -26.66 7.21
C ASP A 256 12.81 -26.21 7.50
N LYS A 257 12.59 -24.93 7.81
CA LYS A 257 11.23 -24.39 8.04
C LYS A 257 10.37 -24.43 6.75
N ILE A 258 11.02 -24.16 5.61
CA ILE A 258 10.35 -24.27 4.29
C ILE A 258 10.02 -25.74 3.98
N ALA A 259 10.93 -26.67 4.25
CA ALA A 259 10.72 -28.11 4.04
C ALA A 259 9.59 -28.66 4.93
N GLN A 260 9.44 -28.13 6.14
CA GLN A 260 8.36 -28.47 7.07
C GLN A 260 7.06 -27.71 6.81
N GLU A 261 6.99 -26.90 5.77
CA GLU A 261 5.82 -26.08 5.40
C GLU A 261 5.28 -25.25 6.58
N LYS A 262 6.19 -24.65 7.36
CA LYS A 262 5.83 -23.81 8.51
C LYS A 262 5.09 -22.56 8.07
N LYS A 263 4.35 -21.93 9.00
CA LYS A 263 3.57 -20.70 8.75
C LYS A 263 4.43 -19.63 8.07
N LEU A 264 3.88 -18.99 7.06
CA LEU A 264 4.54 -17.98 6.22
C LEU A 264 5.21 -16.86 7.04
N GLY A 265 4.56 -16.40 8.11
CA GLY A 265 5.10 -15.38 9.00
C GLY A 265 6.41 -15.78 9.67
N VAL A 266 6.60 -17.07 9.96
CA VAL A 266 7.86 -17.58 10.55
C VAL A 266 8.98 -17.53 9.52
N ILE A 267 8.70 -17.99 8.28
CA ILE A 267 9.67 -17.98 7.18
C ILE A 267 10.08 -16.54 6.86
N LYS A 268 9.10 -15.63 6.78
CA LYS A 268 9.34 -14.20 6.52
C LYS A 268 10.22 -13.58 7.63
N ALA A 269 9.91 -13.85 8.90
CA ALA A 269 10.68 -13.31 10.04
C ALA A 269 12.14 -13.77 10.01
N LEU A 270 12.38 -15.04 9.68
CA LEU A 270 13.73 -15.60 9.57
C LEU A 270 14.51 -14.99 8.39
N LEU A 271 13.84 -14.77 7.24
CA LEU A 271 14.46 -14.09 6.10
C LEU A 271 14.82 -12.64 6.42
N VAL A 272 13.97 -11.93 7.15
CA VAL A 272 14.27 -10.57 7.63
C VAL A 272 15.47 -10.59 8.56
N GLY A 273 15.51 -11.52 9.51
CA GLY A 273 16.65 -11.67 10.43
C GLY A 273 17.97 -11.93 9.69
N LEU A 274 17.96 -12.83 8.71
CA LEU A 274 19.16 -13.11 7.89
C LEU A 274 19.57 -11.88 7.07
N LYS A 275 18.62 -11.14 6.49
CA LYS A 275 18.91 -9.90 5.78
C LYS A 275 19.62 -8.88 6.68
N ASP A 276 19.06 -8.66 7.88
CA ASP A 276 19.60 -7.67 8.82
C ASP A 276 20.99 -8.10 9.31
N PHE A 277 21.22 -9.40 9.54
CA PHE A 277 22.53 -9.95 9.87
C PHE A 277 23.55 -9.67 8.76
N LEU A 278 23.20 -9.99 7.49
CA LEU A 278 24.08 -9.80 6.33
C LEU A 278 24.39 -8.31 6.09
N MET A 279 23.42 -7.43 6.29
CA MET A 279 23.65 -5.98 6.18
C MET A 279 24.68 -5.51 7.23
N ASN A 280 24.59 -6.02 8.45
CA ASN A 280 25.54 -5.69 9.51
C ASN A 280 26.95 -6.28 9.25
N ALA A 281 27.01 -7.46 8.58
CA ALA A 281 28.26 -8.10 8.18
C ALA A 281 28.89 -7.48 6.91
N GLY A 282 28.23 -6.48 6.30
CA GLY A 282 28.72 -5.77 5.10
C GLY A 282 28.34 -6.41 3.77
N SER A 283 27.45 -7.40 3.77
CA SER A 283 26.95 -8.05 2.55
C SER A 283 25.77 -7.26 1.97
N SER A 284 26.01 -6.52 0.91
CA SER A 284 24.95 -5.73 0.26
C SER A 284 24.19 -6.53 -0.82
N LEU A 285 24.89 -7.42 -1.54
CA LEU A 285 24.26 -8.19 -2.63
C LEU A 285 23.31 -9.26 -2.09
N ALA A 286 23.76 -10.08 -1.14
CA ALA A 286 22.94 -11.13 -0.56
C ALA A 286 21.74 -10.53 0.20
N ALA A 287 21.92 -9.42 0.92
CA ALA A 287 20.84 -8.72 1.61
C ALA A 287 19.78 -8.17 0.61
N ALA A 288 20.24 -7.63 -0.54
CA ALA A 288 19.34 -7.14 -1.59
C ALA A 288 18.54 -8.29 -2.24
N LEU A 289 19.16 -9.45 -2.46
CA LEU A 289 18.49 -10.65 -2.97
C LEU A 289 17.41 -11.14 -1.99
N ILE A 290 17.70 -11.14 -0.68
CA ILE A 290 16.73 -11.51 0.34
C ILE A 290 15.56 -10.52 0.34
N GLN A 291 15.84 -9.23 0.23
CA GLN A 291 14.77 -8.20 0.17
C GLN A 291 13.86 -8.43 -1.06
N THR A 292 14.45 -8.72 -2.22
CA THR A 292 13.71 -9.02 -3.44
C THR A 292 12.87 -10.30 -3.28
N SER A 293 13.47 -11.34 -2.66
CA SER A 293 12.79 -12.61 -2.38
C SER A 293 11.60 -12.41 -1.43
N ILE A 294 11.76 -11.61 -0.38
CA ILE A 294 10.66 -11.28 0.55
C ILE A 294 9.52 -10.59 -0.23
N GLN A 295 9.83 -9.63 -1.11
CA GLN A 295 8.83 -8.91 -1.90
C GLN A 295 8.14 -9.80 -2.95
N GLY A 296 8.85 -10.78 -3.50
CA GLY A 296 8.32 -11.69 -4.52
C GLY A 296 7.55 -12.89 -3.96
N LEU A 297 7.82 -13.29 -2.71
CA LEU A 297 7.22 -14.47 -2.09
C LEU A 297 6.06 -14.13 -1.14
N PHE A 298 6.01 -12.93 -0.57
CA PHE A 298 5.06 -12.50 0.46
C PHE A 298 4.34 -11.21 0.10
#